data_2b312b944d7261be183a390764a3b67f
#
_entry.id   2b312b944d7261be183a390764a3b67f
#
_cell.length_a   1.000
_cell.length_b   1.000
_cell.length_c   1.000
_cell.angle_alpha   90.00
_cell.angle_beta   90.00
_cell.angle_gamma   90.00
#
_symmetry.space_group_name_H-M   'P 1'
#
loop_
_entity.id
_entity.type
_entity.pdbx_description
1 polymer ?
#
loop_
_entity_poly.entity_id
_entity_poly.type
_entity_poly.pdbx_seq_one_letter_code
_entity_poly.pdbx_strand_id
1 'polypeptide(L)'
;MAAPRYLPSDAKLSELARTMTHAQIAEYVYKTTGVKVGRSTVSAALSRAGLTNRIRYSDALPWDRIKIEHNGHYAAQMLRAGARIESGQKVSDDLSDRYESWKARLDAEDAVVHYDPNAGEGFFYVKRRKGIDKGMIRNPKVP
;
A
#
# COMPACT_ATOMS: atom_id res chain seq x y z
N MET A 1 12.43 -13.56 25.63
CA MET A 1 12.01 -14.92 25.21
C MET A 1 12.53 -15.18 23.80
N ALA A 2 13.22 -16.28 23.60
CA ALA A 2 13.68 -16.64 22.26
C ALA A 2 12.48 -16.97 21.39
N ALA A 3 12.53 -16.56 20.10
CA ALA A 3 11.51 -16.93 19.14
C ALA A 3 11.47 -18.46 18.99
N PRO A 4 10.27 -19.05 18.79
CA PRO A 4 10.18 -20.49 18.54
C PRO A 4 11.05 -20.89 17.35
N ARG A 5 11.78 -21.98 17.48
CA ARG A 5 12.74 -22.44 16.46
C ARG A 5 12.08 -22.82 15.12
N TYR A 6 10.79 -23.07 15.12
CA TYR A 6 10.06 -23.41 13.90
C TYR A 6 9.68 -22.20 13.06
N LEU A 7 9.77 -20.99 13.62
CA LEU A 7 9.51 -19.77 12.85
C LEU A 7 10.75 -19.38 12.03
N PRO A 8 10.55 -18.80 10.82
CA PRO A 8 11.65 -18.28 10.03
C PRO A 8 12.41 -17.18 10.76
N SER A 9 13.66 -16.94 10.34
CA SER A 9 14.44 -15.80 10.83
C SER A 9 13.75 -14.48 10.47
N ASP A 10 14.11 -13.39 11.16
CA ASP A 10 13.55 -12.07 10.89
C ASP A 10 13.79 -11.65 9.43
N ALA A 11 14.95 -11.96 8.86
CA ALA A 11 15.26 -11.68 7.47
C ALA A 11 14.31 -12.44 6.51
N LYS A 12 14.03 -13.71 6.80
CA LYS A 12 13.11 -14.53 6.00
C LYS A 12 11.67 -14.06 6.17
N LEU A 13 11.26 -13.71 7.39
CA LEU A 13 9.93 -13.14 7.65
C LEU A 13 9.73 -11.83 6.88
N SER A 14 10.75 -10.98 6.84
CA SER A 14 10.71 -9.73 6.06
C SER A 14 10.46 -9.99 4.58
N GLU A 15 11.17 -10.98 4.01
CA GLU A 15 10.98 -11.40 2.62
C GLU A 15 9.58 -11.92 2.37
N LEU A 16 9.09 -12.82 3.23
CA LEU A 16 7.76 -13.41 3.09
C LEU A 16 6.65 -12.36 3.25
N ALA A 17 6.82 -11.43 4.17
CA ALA A 17 5.83 -10.39 4.46
C ALA A 17 5.61 -9.41 3.29
N ARG A 18 6.54 -9.34 2.35
CA ARG A 18 6.39 -8.48 1.16
C ARG A 18 5.29 -8.96 0.22
N THR A 19 5.10 -10.26 0.11
CA THR A 19 4.24 -10.85 -0.91
C THR A 19 3.17 -11.78 -0.36
N MET A 20 3.25 -12.17 0.91
CA MET A 20 2.36 -13.14 1.53
C MET A 20 1.49 -12.51 2.62
N THR A 21 0.26 -12.99 2.74
CA THR A 21 -0.60 -12.70 3.88
C THR A 21 -0.13 -13.52 5.09
N HIS A 22 -0.61 -13.18 6.28
CA HIS A 22 -0.28 -13.93 7.50
C HIS A 22 -0.70 -15.41 7.39
N ALA A 23 -1.86 -15.68 6.76
CA ALA A 23 -2.32 -17.05 6.53
C ALA A 23 -1.37 -17.82 5.59
N GLN A 24 -0.87 -17.17 4.54
CA GLN A 24 0.07 -17.76 3.60
C GLN A 24 1.43 -18.04 4.26
N ILE A 25 1.89 -17.15 5.13
CA ILE A 25 3.12 -17.36 5.91
C ILE A 25 2.95 -18.55 6.87
N ALA A 26 1.80 -18.65 7.53
CA ALA A 26 1.49 -19.78 8.39
C ALA A 26 1.53 -21.10 7.63
N GLU A 27 0.98 -21.14 6.41
CA GLU A 27 1.03 -22.31 5.54
C GLU A 27 2.46 -22.64 5.12
N TYR A 28 3.26 -21.64 4.78
CA TYR A 28 4.68 -21.81 4.47
C TYR A 28 5.44 -22.46 5.63
N VAL A 29 5.22 -22.01 6.87
CA VAL A 29 5.84 -22.60 8.06
C VAL A 29 5.43 -24.06 8.20
N TYR A 30 4.16 -24.38 8.01
CA TYR A 30 3.68 -25.75 8.04
C TYR A 30 4.37 -26.64 6.99
N LYS A 31 4.49 -26.16 5.77
CA LYS A 31 5.13 -26.91 4.68
C LYS A 31 6.61 -27.14 4.89
N THR A 32 7.30 -26.19 5.55
CA THR A 32 8.76 -26.26 5.75
C THR A 32 9.16 -26.95 7.04
N THR A 33 8.35 -26.87 8.08
CA THR A 33 8.70 -27.39 9.43
C THR A 33 7.77 -28.50 9.91
N GLY A 34 6.61 -28.68 9.27
CA GLY A 34 5.57 -29.60 9.73
C GLY A 34 4.78 -29.09 10.94
N VAL A 35 5.06 -27.89 11.45
CA VAL A 35 4.39 -27.32 12.60
C VAL A 35 3.26 -26.41 12.15
N LYS A 36 2.04 -26.70 12.60
CA LYS A 36 0.86 -25.88 12.31
C LYS A 36 0.82 -24.67 13.24
N VAL A 37 0.87 -23.47 12.67
CA VAL A 37 0.77 -22.20 13.40
C VAL A 37 -0.44 -21.42 12.91
N GLY A 38 -1.00 -20.59 13.78
CA GLY A 38 -2.12 -19.71 13.42
C GLY A 38 -1.65 -18.36 12.87
N ARG A 39 -2.58 -17.62 12.26
CA ARG A 39 -2.33 -16.24 11.80
C ARG A 39 -1.86 -15.34 12.94
N SER A 40 -2.43 -15.49 14.13
CA SER A 40 -2.05 -14.70 15.31
C SER A 40 -0.60 -14.90 15.72
N THR A 41 -0.09 -16.13 15.59
CA THR A 41 1.32 -16.44 15.86
C THR A 41 2.24 -15.73 14.88
N VAL A 42 1.90 -15.75 13.60
CA VAL A 42 2.64 -15.04 12.55
C VAL A 42 2.59 -13.52 12.78
N SER A 43 1.41 -12.98 13.06
CA SER A 43 1.22 -11.56 13.34
C SER A 43 2.07 -11.11 14.54
N ALA A 44 2.08 -11.87 15.61
CA ALA A 44 2.89 -11.58 16.80
C ALA A 44 4.39 -11.62 16.49
N ALA A 45 4.84 -12.58 15.69
CA ALA A 45 6.24 -12.69 15.28
C ALA A 45 6.68 -11.48 14.44
N LEU A 46 5.86 -11.06 13.49
CA LEU A 46 6.12 -9.89 12.66
C LEU A 46 6.16 -8.60 13.51
N SER A 47 5.25 -8.44 14.45
CA SER A 47 5.24 -7.29 15.36
C SER A 47 6.49 -7.23 16.22
N ARG A 48 6.92 -8.36 16.78
CA ARG A 48 8.15 -8.44 17.60
C ARG A 48 9.41 -8.12 16.80
N ALA A 49 9.43 -8.50 15.54
CA ALA A 49 10.55 -8.21 14.63
C ALA A 49 10.50 -6.79 14.04
N GLY A 50 9.47 -6.00 14.37
CA GLY A 50 9.26 -4.68 13.78
C GLY A 50 8.83 -4.73 12.32
N LEU A 51 8.40 -5.89 11.84
CA LEU A 51 7.99 -6.13 10.47
C LEU A 51 6.46 -6.16 10.41
N THR A 52 5.84 -5.05 10.04
CA THR A 52 4.39 -5.02 9.85
C THR A 52 4.06 -5.03 8.36
N ASN A 53 3.06 -5.81 7.97
CA ASN A 53 2.52 -5.81 6.60
C ASN A 53 1.69 -4.55 6.31
N ARG A 54 1.73 -3.58 7.21
CA ARG A 54 0.91 -2.39 7.08
C ARG A 54 1.52 -1.45 6.06
N ILE A 55 0.84 -1.28 4.95
CA ILE A 55 1.17 -0.23 4.00
C ILE A 55 0.90 1.11 4.67
N ARG A 56 1.90 1.97 4.68
CA ARG A 56 1.71 3.35 5.14
C ARG A 56 1.05 4.15 4.03
N TYR A 57 -0.25 4.25 4.07
CA TYR A 57 -1.01 5.06 3.12
C TYR A 57 -0.64 6.54 3.15
N SER A 58 0.03 7.00 4.22
CA SER A 58 0.57 8.36 4.30
C SER A 58 1.59 8.66 3.19
N ASP A 59 2.30 7.65 2.69
CA ASP A 59 3.24 7.84 1.59
C ASP A 59 2.51 7.96 0.24
N ALA A 60 1.38 7.26 0.09
CA ALA A 60 0.53 7.32 -1.10
C ALA A 60 -0.42 8.52 -1.09
N LEU A 61 -0.80 8.99 0.09
CA LEU A 61 -1.73 10.10 0.32
C LEU A 61 -1.07 11.12 1.24
N PRO A 62 -0.20 12.01 0.71
CA PRO A 62 0.66 12.87 1.53
C PRO A 62 -0.05 14.04 2.21
N TRP A 63 -1.35 14.16 2.06
CA TRP A 63 -2.12 15.22 2.70
C TRP A 63 -2.40 14.86 4.16
N ASP A 64 -2.24 15.84 5.08
CA ASP A 64 -2.28 15.62 6.53
C ASP A 64 -3.58 14.99 7.03
N ARG A 65 -4.70 15.43 6.48
CA ARG A 65 -6.01 14.88 6.82
C ARG A 65 -6.92 14.83 5.60
N ILE A 66 -7.41 13.64 5.33
CA ILE A 66 -8.44 13.44 4.33
C ILE A 66 -9.76 13.27 5.07
N LYS A 67 -10.75 14.12 4.77
CA LYS A 67 -12.08 14.00 5.36
C LYS A 67 -12.70 12.64 5.02
N ILE A 68 -13.46 12.09 5.96
CA ILE A 68 -14.09 10.77 5.81
C ILE A 68 -14.96 10.73 4.54
N GLU A 69 -15.69 11.79 4.26
CA GLU A 69 -16.54 11.91 3.07
C GLU A 69 -15.75 11.88 1.74
N HIS A 70 -14.46 12.20 1.77
CA HIS A 70 -13.59 12.20 0.60
C HIS A 70 -12.81 10.90 0.40
N ASN A 71 -12.74 10.05 1.43
CA ASN A 71 -11.94 8.81 1.40
C ASN A 71 -12.39 7.81 0.33
N GLY A 72 -13.65 7.84 -0.07
CA GLY A 72 -14.19 6.97 -1.11
C GLY A 72 -13.98 7.47 -2.53
N HIS A 73 -13.36 8.62 -2.73
CA HIS A 73 -13.12 9.16 -4.07
C HIS A 73 -12.25 8.20 -4.90
N TYR A 74 -12.54 8.10 -6.18
CA TYR A 74 -11.83 7.18 -7.09
C TYR A 74 -10.32 7.42 -7.09
N ALA A 75 -9.88 8.67 -7.10
CA ALA A 75 -8.45 9.01 -7.04
C ALA A 75 -7.78 8.47 -5.77
N ALA A 76 -8.44 8.60 -4.62
CA ALA A 76 -7.92 8.06 -3.36
C ALA A 76 -7.82 6.53 -3.40
N GLN A 77 -8.84 5.87 -3.96
CA GLN A 77 -8.83 4.41 -4.14
C GLN A 77 -7.68 3.96 -5.04
N MET A 78 -7.45 4.66 -6.13
CA MET A 78 -6.37 4.32 -7.07
C MET A 78 -4.99 4.56 -6.48
N LEU A 79 -4.79 5.64 -5.73
CA LEU A 79 -3.52 5.88 -5.04
C LEU A 79 -3.21 4.79 -4.02
N ARG A 80 -4.22 4.32 -3.27
CA ARG A 80 -4.05 3.20 -2.33
C ARG A 80 -3.76 1.88 -3.06
N ALA A 81 -4.45 1.64 -4.17
CA ALA A 81 -4.19 0.46 -5.01
C ALA A 81 -2.76 0.46 -5.53
N GLY A 82 -2.27 1.60 -6.01
CA GLY A 82 -0.88 1.77 -6.44
C GLY A 82 0.12 1.48 -5.33
N ALA A 83 -0.15 1.94 -4.12
CA ALA A 83 0.70 1.66 -2.96
C ALA A 83 0.79 0.15 -2.67
N ARG A 84 -0.33 -0.57 -2.78
CA ARG A 84 -0.35 -2.02 -2.62
C ARG A 84 0.47 -2.73 -3.70
N ILE A 85 0.28 -2.33 -4.94
CA ILE A 85 1.00 -2.91 -6.09
C ILE A 85 2.50 -2.67 -5.95
N GLU A 86 2.91 -1.45 -5.64
CA GLU A 86 4.32 -1.10 -5.47
C GLU A 86 4.98 -1.80 -4.28
N SER A 87 4.21 -2.10 -3.23
CA SER A 87 4.71 -2.86 -2.09
C SER A 87 4.82 -4.36 -2.34
N GLY A 88 4.43 -4.84 -3.52
CA GLY A 88 4.45 -6.25 -3.89
C GLY A 88 3.24 -7.05 -3.39
N GLN A 89 2.23 -6.39 -2.85
CA GLN A 89 0.99 -7.08 -2.45
C GLN A 89 0.18 -7.50 -3.68
N LYS A 90 -0.38 -8.68 -3.62
CA LYS A 90 -1.25 -9.18 -4.68
C LYS A 90 -2.62 -8.52 -4.59
N VAL A 91 -3.03 -7.89 -5.67
CA VAL A 91 -4.37 -7.32 -5.82
C VAL A 91 -5.14 -8.09 -6.89
N SER A 92 -6.46 -7.91 -6.96
CA SER A 92 -7.26 -8.52 -8.01
C SER A 92 -6.85 -7.99 -9.39
N ASP A 93 -7.02 -8.80 -10.43
CA ASP A 93 -6.72 -8.38 -11.80
C ASP A 93 -7.56 -7.17 -12.21
N ASP A 94 -8.82 -7.13 -11.80
CA ASP A 94 -9.72 -6.00 -12.05
C ASP A 94 -9.17 -4.69 -11.45
N LEU A 95 -8.71 -4.73 -10.21
CA LEU A 95 -8.14 -3.56 -9.54
C LEU A 95 -6.83 -3.13 -10.19
N SER A 96 -5.98 -4.08 -10.55
CA SER A 96 -4.72 -3.81 -11.26
C SER A 96 -4.99 -3.15 -12.62
N ASP A 97 -5.95 -3.65 -13.39
CA ASP A 97 -6.31 -3.09 -14.68
C ASP A 97 -6.88 -1.67 -14.57
N ARG A 98 -7.72 -1.42 -13.57
CA ARG A 98 -8.25 -0.09 -13.30
C ARG A 98 -7.15 0.89 -12.94
N TYR A 99 -6.21 0.47 -12.10
CA TYR A 99 -5.07 1.30 -11.70
C TYR A 99 -4.19 1.65 -12.91
N GLU A 100 -3.83 0.67 -13.72
CA GLU A 100 -3.00 0.89 -14.90
C GLU A 100 -3.69 1.81 -15.92
N SER A 101 -4.99 1.64 -16.14
CA SER A 101 -5.78 2.50 -17.03
C SER A 101 -5.85 3.93 -16.50
N TRP A 102 -6.07 4.09 -15.20
CA TRP A 102 -6.11 5.41 -14.55
C TRP A 102 -4.76 6.12 -14.64
N LYS A 103 -3.68 5.40 -14.36
CA LYS A 103 -2.31 5.92 -14.46
C LYS A 103 -1.97 6.36 -15.89
N ALA A 104 -2.31 5.53 -16.88
CA ALA A 104 -2.08 5.82 -18.28
C ALA A 104 -2.84 7.09 -18.73
N ARG A 105 -4.08 7.26 -18.24
CA ARG A 105 -4.89 8.46 -18.52
C ARG A 105 -4.23 9.71 -17.94
N LEU A 106 -3.76 9.67 -16.70
CA LEU A 106 -3.07 10.80 -16.09
C LEU A 106 -1.79 11.16 -16.86
N ASP A 107 -1.02 10.17 -17.26
CA ASP A 107 0.19 10.38 -18.06
C ASP A 107 -0.14 10.99 -19.43
N ALA A 108 -1.18 10.51 -20.09
CA ALA A 108 -1.62 11.04 -21.39
C ALA A 108 -2.11 12.49 -21.32
N GLU A 109 -2.78 12.85 -20.24
CA GLU A 109 -3.30 14.19 -19.99
C GLU A 109 -2.29 15.12 -19.32
N ASP A 110 -1.12 14.60 -18.97
CA ASP A 110 -0.09 15.30 -18.16
C ASP A 110 -0.70 15.90 -16.90
N ALA A 111 -1.52 15.10 -16.22
CA ALA A 111 -2.28 15.50 -15.03
C ALA A 111 -1.78 14.79 -13.78
N VAL A 112 -2.02 15.42 -12.64
CA VAL A 112 -1.73 14.88 -11.31
C VAL A 112 -2.92 15.10 -10.39
N VAL A 113 -2.96 14.36 -9.29
CA VAL A 113 -4.03 14.46 -8.28
C VAL A 113 -3.71 15.56 -7.29
N HIS A 114 -4.68 16.40 -7.01
CA HIS A 114 -4.64 17.41 -5.95
C HIS A 114 -5.79 17.18 -4.98
N TYR A 115 -5.56 17.45 -3.70
CA TYR A 115 -6.57 17.37 -2.66
C TYR A 115 -6.77 18.72 -1.98
N ASP A 116 -8.03 19.15 -1.91
CA ASP A 116 -8.45 20.35 -1.16
C ASP A 116 -9.65 19.97 -0.28
N PRO A 117 -9.49 19.97 1.06
CA PRO A 117 -10.57 19.57 1.97
C PRO A 117 -11.79 20.51 1.90
N ASN A 118 -11.63 21.71 1.37
CA ASN A 118 -12.70 22.69 1.24
C ASN A 118 -13.44 22.60 -0.11
N ALA A 119 -12.93 21.83 -1.06
CA ALA A 119 -13.62 21.55 -2.31
C ALA A 119 -14.67 20.44 -2.11
N GLY A 120 -15.77 20.44 -2.88
CA GLY A 120 -16.86 19.50 -2.70
C GLY A 120 -16.45 18.03 -2.68
N GLU A 121 -15.78 17.57 -3.73
CA GLU A 121 -15.29 16.19 -3.84
C GLU A 121 -13.94 15.96 -3.18
N GLY A 122 -13.22 17.01 -2.86
CA GLY A 122 -11.91 16.98 -2.24
C GLY A 122 -10.76 16.67 -3.19
N PHE A 123 -10.92 15.66 -4.03
CA PHE A 123 -9.90 15.26 -5.00
C PHE A 123 -10.26 15.74 -6.40
N PHE A 124 -9.28 16.26 -7.11
CA PHE A 124 -9.43 16.64 -8.50
C PHE A 124 -8.10 16.56 -9.23
N TYR A 125 -8.16 16.58 -10.56
CA TYR A 125 -6.99 16.47 -11.43
C TYR A 125 -6.57 17.84 -11.90
N VAL A 126 -5.26 18.12 -11.79
CA VAL A 126 -4.68 19.39 -12.21
C VAL A 126 -3.49 19.12 -13.12
N LYS A 127 -3.12 20.11 -13.92
CA LYS A 127 -1.98 19.97 -14.81
C LYS A 127 -0.67 19.79 -14.02
N ARG A 128 0.17 18.87 -14.48
CA ARG A 128 1.48 18.62 -13.91
C ARG A 128 2.39 19.83 -14.08
N ARG A 129 3.05 20.24 -13.02
CA ARG A 129 4.06 21.31 -13.08
C ARG A 129 5.42 20.66 -13.29
N LYS A 130 6.04 20.94 -14.43
CA LYS A 130 7.32 20.34 -14.82
C LYS A 130 8.41 20.63 -13.78
N GLY A 131 9.12 19.58 -13.35
CA GLY A 131 10.20 19.68 -12.38
C GLY A 131 9.74 19.80 -10.92
N ILE A 132 8.44 19.95 -10.66
CA ILE A 132 7.87 20.10 -9.32
C ILE A 132 7.05 18.85 -8.94
N ASP A 133 6.10 18.48 -9.80
CA ASP A 133 5.19 17.36 -9.54
C ASP A 133 5.75 16.08 -10.13
N LYS A 134 6.13 15.16 -9.24
CA LYS A 134 6.64 13.84 -9.62
C LYS A 134 5.57 12.78 -9.39
N GLY A 135 5.49 11.80 -10.30
CA GLY A 135 4.51 10.73 -10.20
C GLY A 135 3.08 11.20 -10.49
N MET A 136 2.12 10.77 -9.69
CA MET A 136 0.69 11.01 -9.90
C MET A 136 0.08 12.05 -8.98
N ILE A 137 0.87 12.69 -8.14
CA ILE A 137 0.41 13.59 -7.08
C ILE A 137 1.02 14.97 -7.26
N ARG A 138 0.18 16.01 -7.16
CA ARG A 138 0.67 17.38 -7.06
C ARG A 138 1.43 17.54 -5.75
N ASN A 139 2.64 18.07 -5.82
CA ASN A 139 3.49 18.24 -4.64
C ASN A 139 2.82 19.19 -3.63
N PRO A 140 2.37 18.68 -2.46
CA PRO A 140 1.64 19.50 -1.48
C PRO A 140 2.52 20.53 -0.78
N LYS A 141 3.84 20.39 -0.87
CA LYS A 141 4.80 21.32 -0.26
C LYS A 141 5.05 22.57 -1.12
N VAL A 142 4.63 22.53 -2.37
CA VAL A 142 4.77 23.64 -3.32
C VAL A 142 3.39 24.08 -3.74
N PRO A 143 2.86 25.18 -3.21
CA PRO A 143 1.52 25.66 -3.55
C PRO A 143 1.39 26.15 -4.98
#